data_f1e58ddbc2c4afc3f6b5338e3489b271
#
_entry.id   f1e58ddbc2c4afc3f6b5338e3489b271
#
_cell.length_a   1.000
_cell.length_b   1.000
_cell.length_c   1.000
_cell.angle_alpha   90.00
_cell.angle_beta   90.00
_cell.angle_gamma   90.00
#
_symmetry.space_group_name_H-M   'P 1'
#
loop_
_entity.id
_entity.type
_entity.pdbx_description
1 polymer ?
#
loop_
_entity_poly.entity_id
_entity_poly.type
_entity_poly.pdbx_seq_one_letter_code
_entity_poly.pdbx_strand_id
1 'polypeptide(L)'
;MKKNGLLIVLFISLISCSNDDSDNKADAVVTDYYGKWVQYNETKSDHPSSNQYSYVFNKDNTFSKTKIYESINVTLTGTFEIIIQDNLTRFVLTYKEKKENSFISNCGGGLIESFTLDKSSKLIDDARACDAAFVFKKAN
;
A
#
# COMPACT_ATOMS: atom_id res chain seq x y z
N MET A 1 -61.15 46.57 28.63
CA MET A 1 -60.75 46.22 27.28
C MET A 1 -59.29 45.71 27.39
N LYS A 2 -59.14 44.43 27.27
CA LYS A 2 -57.87 43.70 27.67
C LYS A 2 -56.95 43.63 26.47
N LYS A 3 -55.73 44.12 26.64
CA LYS A 3 -54.65 44.00 25.67
C LYS A 3 -53.89 42.72 26.01
N ASN A 4 -54.00 41.74 25.15
CA ASN A 4 -53.21 40.50 25.22
C ASN A 4 -51.83 40.77 24.64
N GLY A 5 -50.82 40.86 25.46
CA GLY A 5 -49.45 40.87 25.05
C GLY A 5 -48.99 39.44 24.68
N LEU A 6 -48.66 39.25 23.44
CA LEU A 6 -48.08 37.99 22.93
C LEU A 6 -46.58 37.95 23.30
N LEU A 7 -46.28 37.15 24.29
CA LEU A 7 -44.90 36.93 24.70
C LEU A 7 -44.26 35.85 23.79
N ILE A 8 -43.51 36.33 22.79
CA ILE A 8 -42.74 35.42 21.93
C ILE A 8 -41.48 35.06 22.71
N VAL A 9 -41.47 33.86 23.25
CA VAL A 9 -40.26 33.29 23.84
C VAL A 9 -39.40 32.71 22.71
N LEU A 10 -38.35 33.45 22.35
CA LEU A 10 -37.36 33.03 21.39
C LEU A 10 -36.43 31.98 22.06
N PHE A 11 -36.69 30.71 21.81
CA PHE A 11 -35.77 29.63 22.19
C PHE A 11 -34.56 29.70 21.26
N ILE A 12 -33.51 30.34 21.72
CA ILE A 12 -32.19 30.22 21.12
C ILE A 12 -31.64 28.90 21.60
N SER A 13 -31.84 27.86 20.82
CA SER A 13 -31.16 26.59 20.96
C SER A 13 -29.68 26.81 20.61
N LEU A 14 -28.86 26.98 21.62
CA LEU A 14 -27.41 26.90 21.52
C LEU A 14 -27.05 25.44 21.12
N ILE A 15 -26.87 25.24 19.83
CA ILE A 15 -26.22 24.03 19.34
C ILE A 15 -24.76 24.20 19.71
N SER A 16 -24.41 23.70 20.90
CA SER A 16 -23.04 23.48 21.30
C SER A 16 -22.49 22.35 20.43
N CYS A 17 -21.82 22.68 19.33
CA CYS A 17 -20.88 21.76 18.71
C CYS A 17 -19.73 21.62 19.71
N SER A 18 -19.79 20.57 20.51
CA SER A 18 -18.58 20.06 21.16
C SER A 18 -17.75 19.46 20.05
N ASN A 19 -16.75 20.20 19.60
CA ASN A 19 -15.61 19.60 18.91
C ASN A 19 -14.89 18.73 19.95
N ASP A 20 -15.33 17.48 20.06
CA ASP A 20 -14.45 16.43 20.53
C ASP A 20 -13.44 16.19 19.39
N ASP A 21 -12.37 16.99 19.43
CA ASP A 21 -11.12 16.66 18.75
C ASP A 21 -10.55 15.39 19.41
N SER A 22 -11.24 14.29 19.21
CA SER A 22 -10.63 12.99 19.26
C SER A 22 -9.68 12.95 18.07
N ASP A 23 -8.42 13.27 18.34
CA ASP A 23 -7.27 12.98 17.50
C ASP A 23 -7.13 11.47 17.28
N ASN A 24 -8.16 10.82 16.78
CA ASN A 24 -8.07 9.63 15.97
C ASN A 24 -7.59 10.11 14.58
N LYS A 25 -6.31 10.46 14.48
CA LYS A 25 -5.59 10.24 13.26
C LYS A 25 -5.73 8.75 12.95
N ALA A 26 -6.83 8.38 12.32
CA ALA A 26 -6.86 7.18 11.51
C ALA A 26 -5.69 7.36 10.56
N ASP A 27 -4.63 6.55 10.77
CA ASP A 27 -3.50 6.49 9.85
C ASP A 27 -4.09 6.47 8.45
N ALA A 28 -3.75 7.46 7.63
CA ALA A 28 -4.32 7.62 6.32
C ALA A 28 -4.06 6.31 5.58
N VAL A 29 -5.09 5.47 5.50
CA VAL A 29 -5.04 4.25 4.72
C VAL A 29 -4.60 4.70 3.34
N VAL A 30 -3.44 4.24 2.89
CA VAL A 30 -2.93 4.54 1.55
C VAL A 30 -3.97 4.04 0.57
N THR A 31 -4.90 4.90 0.16
CA THR A 31 -5.99 4.55 -0.76
C THR A 31 -5.52 4.53 -2.21
N ASP A 32 -4.35 5.10 -2.48
CA ASP A 32 -3.73 5.09 -3.80
C ASP A 32 -2.56 4.10 -3.84
N TYR A 33 -2.87 2.86 -4.18
CA TYR A 33 -1.89 1.78 -4.32
C TYR A 33 -1.17 1.78 -5.67
N TYR A 34 -1.66 2.55 -6.63
CA TYR A 34 -1.16 2.55 -7.99
C TYR A 34 0.13 3.35 -8.13
N GLY A 35 0.92 3.03 -9.15
CA GLY A 35 2.18 3.69 -9.43
C GLY A 35 3.40 2.85 -9.07
N LYS A 36 4.55 3.49 -8.98
CA LYS A 36 5.84 2.82 -8.81
C LYS A 36 6.17 2.60 -7.35
N TRP A 37 6.63 1.38 -7.05
CA TRP A 37 7.17 0.95 -5.76
C TRP A 37 8.61 0.51 -5.97
N VAL A 38 9.51 0.95 -5.11
CA VAL A 38 10.94 0.66 -5.21
C VAL A 38 11.43 -0.05 -3.97
N GLN A 39 12.36 -0.97 -4.16
CA GLN A 39 13.00 -1.68 -3.07
C GLN A 39 13.62 -0.69 -2.10
N TYR A 40 13.39 -0.92 -0.81
CA TYR A 40 13.87 -0.10 0.28
C TYR A 40 14.76 -0.92 1.20
N ASN A 41 15.98 -0.45 1.38
CA ASN A 41 16.92 -1.00 2.34
C ASN A 41 17.04 -0.01 3.52
N GLU A 42 16.77 -0.46 4.73
CA GLU A 42 16.88 0.39 5.93
C GLU A 42 18.33 0.74 6.26
N THR A 43 19.23 -0.16 5.96
CA THR A 43 20.67 0.08 6.09
C THR A 43 21.14 0.73 4.80
N LYS A 44 21.51 2.02 4.86
CA LYS A 44 22.33 2.65 3.83
C LYS A 44 23.72 2.02 3.89
N SER A 45 23.88 0.81 3.37
CA SER A 45 25.20 0.36 2.97
C SER A 45 25.51 1.12 1.68
N ASP A 46 26.62 1.82 1.63
CA ASP A 46 27.14 2.53 0.44
C ASP A 46 27.47 1.58 -0.72
N HIS A 47 27.24 0.29 -0.50
CA HIS A 47 27.26 -0.71 -1.55
C HIS A 47 25.85 -0.81 -2.14
N PRO A 48 25.62 -0.40 -3.40
CA PRO A 48 24.39 -0.70 -4.08
C PRO A 48 24.18 -2.21 -3.99
N SER A 49 23.11 -2.63 -3.31
CA SER A 49 22.74 -4.04 -3.31
C SER A 49 22.74 -4.46 -4.78
N SER A 50 23.47 -5.53 -5.06
CA SER A 50 23.69 -6.01 -6.42
C SER A 50 22.41 -6.21 -7.23
N ASN A 51 21.25 -6.30 -6.58
CA ASN A 51 19.94 -6.43 -7.21
C ASN A 51 19.00 -5.31 -6.75
N GLN A 52 18.39 -4.60 -7.67
CA GLN A 52 17.30 -3.66 -7.39
C GLN A 52 16.02 -4.17 -8.03
N TYR A 53 14.96 -4.19 -7.22
CA TYR A 53 13.63 -4.54 -7.68
C TYR A 53 12.70 -3.33 -7.60
N SER A 54 11.82 -3.22 -8.59
CA SER A 54 10.72 -2.24 -8.55
C SER A 54 9.46 -2.84 -9.15
N TYR A 55 8.31 -2.35 -8.68
CA TYR A 55 6.99 -2.69 -9.19
C TYR A 55 6.30 -1.44 -9.71
N VAL A 56 5.48 -1.60 -10.73
CA VAL A 56 4.51 -0.59 -11.16
C VAL A 56 3.15 -1.27 -11.14
N PHE A 57 2.23 -0.78 -10.30
CA PHE A 57 0.84 -1.23 -10.26
C PHE A 57 -0.03 -0.27 -11.05
N ASN A 58 -0.74 -0.77 -12.03
CA ASN A 58 -1.62 -0.02 -12.92
C ASN A 58 -3.07 -0.09 -12.46
N LYS A 59 -3.88 0.92 -12.83
CA LYS A 59 -5.30 0.99 -12.45
C LYS A 59 -6.17 -0.08 -13.12
N ASP A 60 -5.67 -0.75 -14.14
CA ASP A 60 -6.32 -1.88 -14.83
C ASP A 60 -6.00 -3.23 -14.19
N ASN A 61 -5.47 -3.22 -12.95
CA ASN A 61 -5.04 -4.41 -12.21
C ASN A 61 -3.90 -5.20 -12.88
N THR A 62 -3.16 -4.59 -13.78
CA THR A 62 -1.91 -5.15 -14.29
C THR A 62 -0.73 -4.61 -13.51
N PHE A 63 0.36 -5.37 -13.51
CA PHE A 63 1.62 -4.90 -12.92
C PHE A 63 2.81 -5.25 -13.79
N SER A 64 3.91 -4.52 -13.56
CA SER A 64 5.23 -4.91 -14.03
C SER A 64 6.21 -4.94 -12.86
N LYS A 65 7.06 -5.97 -12.80
CA LYS A 65 8.21 -6.10 -11.89
C LYS A 65 9.48 -5.98 -12.70
N THR A 66 10.36 -5.06 -12.35
CA THR A 66 11.66 -4.91 -12.98
C THR A 66 12.76 -5.26 -11.98
N LYS A 67 13.69 -6.12 -12.41
CA LYS A 67 14.94 -6.43 -11.73
C LYS A 67 16.09 -5.79 -12.51
N ILE A 68 16.90 -5.00 -11.84
CA ILE A 68 18.13 -4.44 -12.38
C ILE A 68 19.31 -5.05 -11.58
N TYR A 69 20.23 -5.66 -12.30
CA TYR A 69 21.47 -6.21 -11.74
C TYR A 69 22.57 -6.00 -12.76
N GLU A 70 23.56 -5.16 -12.43
CA GLU A 70 24.63 -4.76 -13.36
C GLU A 70 24.09 -4.31 -14.71
N SER A 71 24.39 -5.04 -15.80
CA SER A 71 23.87 -4.80 -17.15
C SER A 71 22.56 -5.54 -17.47
N ILE A 72 22.08 -6.38 -16.53
CA ILE A 72 20.87 -7.18 -16.72
C ILE A 72 19.66 -6.37 -16.29
N ASN A 73 18.70 -6.21 -17.21
CA ASN A 73 17.39 -5.62 -16.94
C ASN A 73 16.30 -6.60 -17.38
N VAL A 74 15.62 -7.21 -16.42
CA VAL A 74 14.54 -8.17 -16.66
C VAL A 74 13.23 -7.62 -16.17
N THR A 75 12.23 -7.57 -17.05
CA THR A 75 10.86 -7.17 -16.69
C THR A 75 9.91 -8.35 -16.84
N LEU A 76 9.18 -8.62 -15.77
CA LEU A 76 8.04 -9.53 -15.71
C LEU A 76 6.75 -8.73 -15.66
N THR A 77 5.65 -9.30 -16.15
CA THR A 77 4.32 -8.70 -16.11
C THR A 77 3.29 -9.71 -15.63
N GLY A 78 2.17 -9.20 -15.15
CA GLY A 78 1.06 -10.03 -14.69
C GLY A 78 -0.15 -9.19 -14.28
N THR A 79 -1.02 -9.81 -13.51
CA THR A 79 -2.19 -9.19 -12.88
C THR A 79 -2.06 -9.24 -11.37
N PHE A 80 -2.74 -8.34 -10.67
CA PHE A 80 -2.75 -8.37 -9.22
C PHE A 80 -4.16 -8.15 -8.69
N GLU A 81 -4.38 -8.64 -7.47
CA GLU A 81 -5.57 -8.44 -6.66
C GLU A 81 -5.19 -7.79 -5.34
N ILE A 82 -6.07 -6.94 -4.82
CA ILE A 82 -5.94 -6.38 -3.47
C ILE A 82 -7.01 -7.02 -2.60
N ILE A 83 -6.58 -7.74 -1.58
CA ILE A 83 -7.44 -8.40 -0.60
C ILE A 83 -7.36 -7.64 0.71
N ILE A 84 -8.50 -7.17 1.21
CA ILE A 84 -8.60 -6.52 2.52
C ILE A 84 -9.33 -7.46 3.45
N GLN A 85 -8.63 -7.99 4.43
CA GLN A 85 -9.17 -8.92 5.42
C GLN A 85 -8.55 -8.65 6.79
N ASP A 86 -9.35 -8.62 7.86
CA ASP A 86 -8.90 -8.43 9.24
C ASP A 86 -7.99 -7.20 9.44
N ASN A 87 -8.32 -6.09 8.76
CA ASN A 87 -7.53 -4.85 8.72
C ASN A 87 -6.13 -5.00 8.10
N LEU A 88 -5.89 -6.08 7.38
CA LEU A 88 -4.69 -6.29 6.58
C LEU A 88 -5.02 -6.05 5.10
N THR A 89 -4.16 -5.31 4.42
CA THR A 89 -4.21 -5.14 2.97
C THR A 89 -3.11 -5.98 2.35
N ARG A 90 -3.50 -6.98 1.57
CA ARG A 90 -2.58 -7.88 0.90
C ARG A 90 -2.67 -7.71 -0.61
N PHE A 91 -1.54 -7.69 -1.28
CA PHE A 91 -1.41 -7.72 -2.72
C PHE A 91 -1.04 -9.14 -3.14
N VAL A 92 -1.83 -9.73 -4.02
CA VAL A 92 -1.56 -11.05 -4.61
C VAL A 92 -1.29 -10.85 -6.09
N LEU A 93 -0.08 -11.16 -6.51
CA LEU A 93 0.43 -10.98 -7.86
C LEU A 93 0.47 -12.32 -8.58
N THR A 94 -0.10 -12.38 -9.78
CA THR A 94 -0.03 -13.55 -10.66
C THR A 94 0.75 -13.18 -11.92
N TYR A 95 1.91 -13.79 -12.10
CA TYR A 95 2.79 -13.55 -13.25
C TYR A 95 2.30 -14.30 -14.49
N LYS A 96 2.48 -13.71 -15.67
CA LYS A 96 2.19 -14.36 -16.95
C LYS A 96 3.18 -15.48 -17.26
N GLU A 97 4.43 -15.27 -16.91
CA GLU A 97 5.52 -16.19 -17.23
C GLU A 97 6.71 -15.96 -16.28
N LYS A 98 7.62 -16.92 -16.26
CA LYS A 98 8.95 -16.78 -15.65
C LYS A 98 9.98 -16.64 -16.77
N LYS A 99 10.89 -15.68 -16.64
CA LYS A 99 11.99 -15.46 -17.59
C LYS A 99 13.32 -15.88 -16.98
N GLU A 100 14.28 -16.13 -17.85
CA GLU A 100 15.66 -16.33 -17.41
C GLU A 100 16.16 -15.13 -16.59
N ASN A 101 16.93 -15.39 -15.56
CA ASN A 101 17.40 -14.38 -14.60
C ASN A 101 16.30 -13.60 -13.85
N SER A 102 15.04 -14.00 -13.98
CA SER A 102 13.95 -13.45 -13.19
C SER A 102 13.90 -14.07 -11.80
N PHE A 103 13.29 -13.34 -10.86
CA PHE A 103 13.06 -13.80 -9.51
C PHE A 103 11.60 -13.51 -9.11
N ILE A 104 10.90 -14.53 -8.65
CA ILE A 104 9.55 -14.44 -8.09
C ILE A 104 9.65 -14.94 -6.65
N SER A 105 9.44 -14.06 -5.68
CA SER A 105 9.57 -14.39 -4.26
C SER A 105 8.34 -15.14 -3.79
N ASN A 106 8.51 -16.43 -3.47
CA ASN A 106 7.44 -17.23 -2.88
C ASN A 106 7.98 -18.50 -2.21
N CYS A 107 7.24 -19.05 -1.27
CA CYS A 107 7.65 -20.24 -0.52
C CYS A 107 7.39 -21.57 -1.23
N GLY A 108 6.51 -21.59 -2.22
CA GLY A 108 6.04 -22.82 -2.88
C GLY A 108 6.51 -23.00 -4.31
N GLY A 109 7.26 -22.02 -4.86
CA GLY A 109 7.54 -21.94 -6.28
C GLY A 109 6.29 -21.52 -7.09
N GLY A 110 6.44 -21.34 -8.39
CA GLY A 110 5.35 -20.97 -9.28
C GLY A 110 5.31 -19.48 -9.63
N LEU A 111 4.15 -19.02 -10.08
CA LEU A 111 3.94 -17.70 -10.68
C LEU A 111 3.16 -16.73 -9.78
N ILE A 112 3.12 -17.00 -8.47
CA ILE A 112 2.40 -16.17 -7.50
C ILE A 112 3.39 -15.56 -6.52
N GLU A 113 3.21 -14.29 -6.22
CA GLU A 113 3.96 -13.54 -5.21
C GLU A 113 2.97 -12.72 -4.39
N SER A 114 3.20 -12.50 -3.11
CA SER A 114 2.32 -11.68 -2.29
C SER A 114 3.07 -10.74 -1.37
N PHE A 115 2.41 -9.63 -1.06
CA PHE A 115 2.90 -8.60 -0.14
C PHE A 115 1.80 -8.18 0.82
N THR A 116 2.17 -7.89 2.03
CA THR A 116 1.30 -7.22 3.01
C THR A 116 1.69 -5.74 3.11
N LEU A 117 0.72 -4.85 3.01
CA LEU A 117 0.92 -3.42 3.28
C LEU A 117 0.95 -3.22 4.79
N ASP A 118 2.06 -2.70 5.29
CA ASP A 118 2.21 -2.42 6.71
C ASP A 118 1.62 -1.04 7.10
N LYS A 119 1.55 -0.76 8.39
CA LYS A 119 1.05 0.51 8.92
C LYS A 119 1.91 1.73 8.55
N SER A 120 3.14 1.50 8.12
CA SER A 120 4.05 2.55 7.65
C SER A 120 4.01 2.76 6.14
N SER A 121 2.98 2.21 5.48
CA SER A 121 2.78 2.28 4.03
C SER A 121 3.92 1.68 3.22
N LYS A 122 4.51 0.57 3.74
CA LYS A 122 5.50 -0.23 3.03
C LYS A 122 4.88 -1.56 2.60
N LEU A 123 5.25 -2.07 1.44
CA LEU A 123 4.93 -3.43 1.03
C LEU A 123 6.01 -4.36 1.57
N ILE A 124 5.59 -5.31 2.38
CA ILE A 124 6.44 -6.33 3.00
C ILE A 124 6.23 -7.65 2.25
N ASP A 125 7.30 -8.25 1.78
CA ASP A 125 7.27 -9.55 1.12
C ASP A 125 6.80 -10.65 2.09
N ASP A 126 5.73 -11.36 1.73
CA ASP A 126 5.16 -12.44 2.55
C ASP A 126 6.03 -13.70 2.54
N ALA A 127 6.91 -13.87 1.54
CA ALA A 127 7.82 -15.00 1.43
C ALA A 127 9.08 -14.88 2.31
N ARG A 128 9.19 -13.84 3.12
CA ARG A 128 10.38 -13.57 3.97
C ARG A 128 10.80 -14.71 4.90
N ALA A 129 9.91 -15.65 5.16
CA ALA A 129 10.25 -16.82 6.01
C ALA A 129 11.04 -17.91 5.27
N CYS A 130 10.98 -17.93 3.94
CA CYS A 130 11.57 -18.99 3.11
C CYS A 130 12.42 -18.46 1.95
N ASP A 131 12.36 -17.16 1.72
CA ASP A 131 13.03 -16.47 0.62
C ASP A 131 13.60 -15.13 1.11
N ALA A 132 14.15 -14.32 0.21
CA ALA A 132 14.73 -13.04 0.59
C ALA A 132 13.62 -12.07 1.08
N ALA A 133 13.87 -11.44 2.23
CA ALA A 133 12.95 -10.47 2.81
C ALA A 133 13.08 -9.10 2.10
N PHE A 134 12.19 -8.81 1.17
CA PHE A 134 12.15 -7.52 0.51
C PHE A 134 11.10 -6.60 1.10
N VAL A 135 11.43 -5.32 1.13
CA VAL A 135 10.54 -4.24 1.54
C VAL A 135 10.52 -3.20 0.42
N PHE A 136 9.33 -2.68 0.11
CA PHE A 136 9.18 -1.68 -0.94
C PHE A 136 8.46 -0.45 -0.41
N LYS A 137 8.88 0.72 -0.88
CA LYS A 137 8.21 2.00 -0.65
C LYS A 137 7.66 2.55 -1.95
N LYS A 138 6.54 3.26 -1.87
CA LYS A 138 6.01 4.01 -3.00
C LYS A 138 7.02 5.08 -3.40
N ALA A 139 7.33 5.16 -4.69
CA ALA A 139 8.15 6.24 -5.23
C ALA A 139 7.30 7.53 -5.29
N ASN A 140 7.90 8.64 -4.90
CA ASN A 140 7.28 9.97 -5.02
C ASN A 140 7.26 10.43 -6.46
#